data_2c9ee4904b22492b65f7eda8f3551779
#
_entry.id   2c9ee4904b22492b65f7eda8f3551779
#
_cell.length_a   1.000
_cell.length_b   1.000
_cell.length_c   1.000
_cell.angle_alpha   90.00
_cell.angle_beta   90.00
_cell.angle_gamma   90.00
#
_symmetry.space_group_name_H-M   'P 1'
#
loop_
_entity.id
_entity.type
_entity.pdbx_description
1 polymer ?
#
loop_
_entity_poly.entity_id
_entity_poly.type
_entity_poly.pdbx_seq_one_letter_code
_entity_poly.pdbx_strand_id
1 'polypeptide(L)'
;MKKLMTTIAAAVLVATSVQAQVQPNVLGENHAMVRVEQGKKYLLLPVQEKEENAHIAVLNGKNEMVKRLNVRLAVDKVDYFVPLELNQAMLLDITFQGDRRTTGAVKDFVCWKEIKHSDTFDTTNREKFRPAYHHTPVYGWMNDPNGMFYKDGVWHLYYQFNPYGSQWENMTWGHSTSKDLIHWEAQPLAIESDWLGTIFSGSCVTNGNDVVAFYTSAGHHQTQSMAVSKDGGLTFEKFSGNPILTSDAPDFRDPKAFWNEEAKVWNLILAAGQEMRIYSSKDLKAWKYESSFGKEYGNHGGVWECPDLFKIDNKWVLLCNINPGGPFGGSATQYFVGDFDGKKFTCESMPKVTKWMDYGKDHYATVSFYNAPANRRVVLAWMSNWQYANQVPTKQFRSANSIPRDLGIFKYNEETYVSVKPSEEMLAVRGQKIKKPTETCEIVIDVKGSATIELSNAKGEQVMMNYDAQKQTFSMDRTKSGDVSFSEAFPCVTTAPTYGSIRQLRLFIDRCSIEAFDSDGKMVMTNLVFPNEPYNIIKVKGGKATIFEINK
;
A
#
# COMPACT_ATOMS: atom_id res chain seq x y z
N MET A 1 -78.40 -17.71 5.08
CA MET A 1 -77.22 -18.35 4.43
C MET A 1 -75.94 -17.71 4.92
N LYS A 2 -75.28 -18.33 5.89
CA LYS A 2 -74.00 -17.85 6.46
C LYS A 2 -72.86 -18.50 5.69
N LYS A 3 -72.00 -17.68 5.05
CA LYS A 3 -70.77 -18.13 4.41
C LYS A 3 -69.69 -18.28 5.48
N LEU A 4 -69.21 -19.49 5.63
CA LEU A 4 -68.04 -19.86 6.46
C LEU A 4 -66.76 -19.49 5.67
N MET A 5 -65.98 -18.54 6.16
CA MET A 5 -64.65 -18.26 5.65
C MET A 5 -63.64 -19.11 6.42
N THR A 6 -63.03 -20.04 5.73
CA THR A 6 -61.94 -20.88 6.26
C THR A 6 -60.61 -20.15 5.98
N THR A 7 -59.96 -19.64 7.03
CA THR A 7 -58.63 -19.02 6.95
C THR A 7 -57.60 -20.15 7.01
N ILE A 8 -56.91 -20.38 5.91
CA ILE A 8 -55.73 -21.28 5.88
C ILE A 8 -54.51 -20.45 6.34
N ALA A 9 -54.04 -20.75 7.54
CA ALA A 9 -52.76 -20.22 8.01
C ALA A 9 -51.63 -21.03 7.37
N ALA A 10 -50.89 -20.42 6.44
CA ALA A 10 -49.67 -20.99 5.92
C ALA A 10 -48.56 -20.82 6.95
N ALA A 11 -48.17 -21.90 7.60
CA ALA A 11 -46.97 -21.95 8.44
C ALA A 11 -45.73 -21.88 7.54
N VAL A 12 -45.05 -20.76 7.57
CA VAL A 12 -43.71 -20.62 6.96
C VAL A 12 -42.74 -21.37 7.87
N LEU A 13 -42.38 -22.59 7.49
CA LEU A 13 -41.23 -23.28 8.08
C LEU A 13 -39.96 -22.49 7.66
N VAL A 14 -39.43 -21.66 8.57
CA VAL A 14 -38.07 -21.17 8.48
C VAL A 14 -37.16 -22.37 8.78
N ALA A 15 -36.67 -23.02 7.74
CA ALA A 15 -35.62 -24.01 7.87
C ALA A 15 -34.32 -23.23 8.27
N THR A 16 -34.06 -23.16 9.56
CA THR A 16 -32.71 -22.79 10.05
C THR A 16 -31.82 -23.96 9.67
N SER A 17 -31.07 -23.82 8.58
CA SER A 17 -29.96 -24.71 8.29
C SER A 17 -28.97 -24.59 9.45
N VAL A 18 -28.94 -25.55 10.33
CA VAL A 18 -27.86 -25.70 11.30
C VAL A 18 -26.61 -25.96 10.46
N GLN A 19 -25.79 -24.94 10.32
CA GLN A 19 -24.50 -25.02 9.61
C GLN A 19 -23.68 -26.05 10.41
N ALA A 20 -23.25 -27.14 9.78
CA ALA A 20 -22.44 -28.15 10.46
C ALA A 20 -21.20 -27.49 11.02
N GLN A 21 -21.07 -27.52 12.33
CA GLN A 21 -19.90 -26.97 13.03
C GLN A 21 -18.66 -27.73 12.57
N VAL A 22 -17.63 -26.98 12.21
CA VAL A 22 -16.32 -27.55 11.83
C VAL A 22 -15.75 -28.29 13.06
N GLN A 23 -15.42 -29.56 12.88
CA GLN A 23 -14.89 -30.39 13.96
C GLN A 23 -13.38 -30.62 13.70
N PRO A 24 -12.50 -30.11 14.58
CA PRO A 24 -11.07 -30.37 14.46
C PRO A 24 -10.73 -31.80 14.94
N ASN A 25 -9.86 -32.46 14.21
CA ASN A 25 -9.13 -33.62 14.68
C ASN A 25 -7.82 -33.13 15.31
N VAL A 26 -7.77 -33.05 16.64
CA VAL A 26 -6.60 -32.57 17.40
C VAL A 26 -5.59 -33.69 17.49
N LEU A 27 -4.38 -33.46 16.95
CA LEU A 27 -3.29 -34.43 16.85
C LEU A 27 -2.18 -34.22 17.88
N GLY A 28 -2.17 -33.05 18.56
CA GLY A 28 -1.16 -32.70 19.54
C GLY A 28 -1.50 -31.42 20.29
N GLU A 29 -0.56 -30.92 21.10
CA GLU A 29 -0.77 -29.72 21.93
C GLU A 29 -1.04 -28.45 21.11
N ASN A 30 -0.48 -28.38 19.90
CA ASN A 30 -0.57 -27.21 19.02
C ASN A 30 -1.00 -27.57 17.57
N HIS A 31 -1.44 -28.82 17.32
CA HIS A 31 -1.68 -29.34 16.00
C HIS A 31 -3.10 -29.86 15.84
N ALA A 32 -3.79 -29.44 14.80
CA ALA A 32 -5.11 -29.92 14.44
C ALA A 32 -5.28 -30.03 12.92
N MET A 33 -6.11 -30.98 12.49
CA MET A 33 -6.53 -31.12 11.10
C MET A 33 -8.02 -30.91 10.99
N VAL A 34 -8.46 -30.22 9.92
CA VAL A 34 -9.85 -29.92 9.64
C VAL A 34 -10.18 -30.29 8.21
N ARG A 35 -11.14 -31.20 8.03
CA ARG A 35 -11.72 -31.47 6.71
C ARG A 35 -12.79 -30.44 6.41
N VAL A 36 -12.68 -29.81 5.24
CA VAL A 36 -13.61 -28.81 4.74
C VAL A 36 -14.22 -29.34 3.44
N GLU A 37 -15.53 -29.60 3.48
CA GLU A 37 -16.26 -30.06 2.29
C GLU A 37 -16.53 -28.89 1.34
N GLN A 38 -16.54 -29.17 0.04
CA GLN A 38 -16.98 -28.20 -0.96
C GLN A 38 -18.49 -28.00 -0.81
N GLY A 39 -18.94 -26.76 -0.73
CA GLY A 39 -20.38 -26.48 -0.61
C GLY A 39 -20.71 -25.02 -0.80
N LYS A 40 -19.76 -24.14 -0.47
CA LYS A 40 -19.87 -22.68 -0.56
C LYS A 40 -18.59 -22.11 -1.17
N LYS A 41 -18.66 -20.85 -1.63
CA LYS A 41 -17.53 -20.18 -2.27
C LYS A 41 -16.36 -19.93 -1.31
N TYR A 42 -16.68 -19.64 -0.05
CA TYR A 42 -15.67 -19.25 0.96
C TYR A 42 -15.79 -20.08 2.24
N LEU A 43 -14.64 -20.33 2.84
CA LEU A 43 -14.51 -20.61 4.27
C LEU A 43 -14.09 -19.31 4.96
N LEU A 44 -14.93 -18.80 5.85
CA LEU A 44 -14.61 -17.60 6.62
C LEU A 44 -13.83 -18.02 7.86
N LEU A 45 -12.59 -17.57 7.94
CA LEU A 45 -11.68 -17.85 9.06
C LEU A 45 -11.76 -16.71 10.08
N PRO A 46 -12.07 -17.00 11.34
CA PRO A 46 -12.15 -16.00 12.41
C PRO A 46 -10.75 -15.61 12.88
N VAL A 47 -10.46 -14.32 12.94
CA VAL A 47 -9.19 -13.76 13.31
C VAL A 47 -9.27 -13.08 14.67
N GLN A 48 -8.27 -13.31 15.50
CA GLN A 48 -7.98 -12.55 16.72
C GLN A 48 -6.65 -11.79 16.51
N GLU A 49 -6.73 -10.50 16.34
CA GLU A 49 -5.65 -9.62 15.85
C GLU A 49 -4.34 -9.72 16.66
N LYS A 50 -4.43 -9.95 17.97
CA LYS A 50 -3.26 -10.00 18.86
C LYS A 50 -2.73 -11.42 19.12
N GLU A 51 -3.32 -12.43 18.48
CA GLU A 51 -2.84 -13.80 18.63
C GLU A 51 -1.60 -14.07 17.78
N GLU A 52 -0.90 -15.14 18.13
CA GLU A 52 0.17 -15.68 17.30
C GLU A 52 -0.40 -16.34 16.03
N ASN A 53 0.40 -16.42 15.00
CA ASN A 53 0.01 -17.10 13.77
C ASN A 53 -0.27 -18.59 13.98
N ALA A 54 -1.29 -19.09 13.30
CA ALA A 54 -1.41 -20.49 12.96
C ALA A 54 -0.89 -20.70 11.54
N HIS A 55 0.03 -21.63 11.34
CA HIS A 55 0.48 -22.06 10.03
C HIS A 55 -0.52 -23.06 9.48
N ILE A 56 -1.04 -22.79 8.30
CA ILE A 56 -2.05 -23.64 7.63
C ILE A 56 -1.50 -24.13 6.30
N ALA A 57 -1.31 -25.45 6.18
CA ALA A 57 -1.14 -26.08 4.88
C ALA A 57 -2.52 -26.52 4.37
N VAL A 58 -2.89 -26.06 3.18
CA VAL A 58 -4.13 -26.43 2.49
C VAL A 58 -3.82 -27.56 1.53
N LEU A 59 -4.45 -28.71 1.76
CA LEU A 59 -4.27 -29.92 0.95
C LEU A 59 -5.53 -30.19 0.13
N ASN A 60 -5.36 -30.62 -1.11
CA ASN A 60 -6.45 -31.03 -1.98
C ASN A 60 -6.93 -32.48 -1.67
N GLY A 61 -7.94 -32.97 -2.39
CA GLY A 61 -8.48 -34.32 -2.21
C GLY A 61 -7.49 -35.47 -2.46
N LYS A 62 -6.29 -35.17 -3.01
CA LYS A 62 -5.19 -36.12 -3.21
C LYS A 62 -4.10 -36.01 -2.14
N ASN A 63 -4.32 -35.18 -1.11
CA ASN A 63 -3.34 -34.81 -0.10
C ASN A 63 -2.11 -34.07 -0.66
N GLU A 64 -2.23 -33.41 -1.81
CA GLU A 64 -1.21 -32.55 -2.35
C GLU A 64 -1.40 -31.14 -1.76
N MET A 65 -0.32 -30.53 -1.30
CA MET A 65 -0.35 -29.16 -0.78
C MET A 65 -0.55 -28.16 -1.92
N VAL A 66 -1.66 -27.43 -1.88
CA VAL A 66 -2.02 -26.45 -2.91
C VAL A 66 -1.78 -25.01 -2.45
N LYS A 67 -1.71 -24.76 -1.14
CA LYS A 67 -1.47 -23.41 -0.59
C LYS A 67 -0.89 -23.52 0.82
N ARG A 68 -0.08 -22.52 1.19
CA ARG A 68 0.32 -22.26 2.59
C ARG A 68 -0.11 -20.84 2.96
N LEU A 69 -0.62 -20.68 4.15
CA LEU A 69 -0.98 -19.36 4.68
C LEU A 69 -0.81 -19.33 6.20
N ASN A 70 -0.63 -18.13 6.71
CA ASN A 70 -0.56 -17.84 8.13
C ASN A 70 -1.79 -17.03 8.51
N VAL A 71 -2.51 -17.45 9.54
CA VAL A 71 -3.70 -16.75 10.04
C VAL A 71 -3.64 -16.70 11.56
N ARG A 72 -3.94 -15.56 12.14
CA ARG A 72 -4.10 -15.40 13.59
C ARG A 72 -5.46 -15.91 14.01
N LEU A 73 -5.66 -17.23 13.96
CA LEU A 73 -6.95 -17.86 14.28
C LEU A 73 -7.41 -17.54 15.70
N ALA A 74 -8.69 -17.25 15.86
CA ALA A 74 -9.28 -16.84 17.11
C ALA A 74 -9.19 -17.93 18.19
N VAL A 75 -8.57 -17.61 19.31
CA VAL A 75 -8.41 -18.48 20.49
C VAL A 75 -9.56 -18.27 21.47
N ASP A 76 -9.83 -17.05 21.90
CA ASP A 76 -10.84 -16.70 22.90
C ASP A 76 -11.90 -15.69 22.42
N LYS A 77 -11.63 -14.92 21.36
CA LYS A 77 -12.56 -13.97 20.75
C LYS A 77 -12.31 -13.79 19.26
N VAL A 78 -13.31 -13.31 18.55
CA VAL A 78 -13.21 -12.94 17.13
C VAL A 78 -13.17 -11.42 17.00
N ASP A 79 -12.13 -10.89 16.36
CA ASP A 79 -12.06 -9.47 16.03
C ASP A 79 -12.64 -9.18 14.63
N TYR A 80 -12.39 -10.06 13.65
CA TYR A 80 -12.96 -10.01 12.29
C TYR A 80 -12.81 -11.37 11.57
N PHE A 81 -13.30 -11.48 10.33
CA PHE A 81 -13.16 -12.66 9.49
C PHE A 81 -12.36 -12.35 8.23
N VAL A 82 -11.68 -13.38 7.70
CA VAL A 82 -11.02 -13.35 6.39
C VAL A 82 -11.51 -14.52 5.53
N PRO A 83 -11.63 -14.35 4.19
CA PRO A 83 -12.12 -15.40 3.32
C PRO A 83 -10.98 -16.29 2.81
N LEU A 84 -11.15 -17.59 2.91
CA LEU A 84 -10.39 -18.59 2.16
C LEU A 84 -11.30 -19.12 1.04
N GLU A 85 -10.91 -18.93 -0.21
CA GLU A 85 -11.70 -19.39 -1.35
C GLU A 85 -11.67 -20.91 -1.48
N LEU A 86 -12.85 -21.52 -1.68
CA LEU A 86 -13.06 -22.97 -1.75
C LEU A 86 -13.43 -23.37 -3.18
N ASN A 87 -12.46 -23.86 -3.93
CA ASN A 87 -12.68 -24.37 -5.29
C ASN A 87 -12.95 -25.88 -5.30
N GLN A 88 -12.66 -26.58 -4.20
CA GLN A 88 -12.81 -28.03 -4.02
C GLN A 88 -12.85 -28.38 -2.52
N ALA A 89 -13.15 -29.64 -2.20
CA ALA A 89 -12.96 -30.14 -0.83
C ALA A 89 -11.48 -30.07 -0.45
N MET A 90 -11.19 -29.64 0.78
CA MET A 90 -9.84 -29.38 1.27
C MET A 90 -9.60 -30.02 2.63
N LEU A 91 -8.36 -30.32 2.94
CA LEU A 91 -7.90 -30.64 4.28
C LEU A 91 -6.97 -29.50 4.74
N LEU A 92 -7.31 -28.88 5.86
CA LEU A 92 -6.48 -27.88 6.51
C LEU A 92 -5.63 -28.56 7.57
N ASP A 93 -4.33 -28.50 7.42
CA ASP A 93 -3.34 -28.98 8.40
C ASP A 93 -2.81 -27.74 9.13
N ILE A 94 -3.16 -27.59 10.41
CA ILE A 94 -3.04 -26.34 11.17
C ILE A 94 -2.08 -26.56 12.34
N THR A 95 -0.99 -25.79 12.36
CA THR A 95 -0.04 -25.72 13.48
C THR A 95 -0.11 -24.35 14.14
N PHE A 96 -0.60 -24.28 15.36
CA PHE A 96 -0.63 -23.06 16.16
C PHE A 96 0.74 -22.74 16.75
N GLN A 97 1.14 -21.48 16.68
CA GLN A 97 2.34 -20.98 17.32
C GLN A 97 2.08 -20.51 18.76
N GLY A 98 3.15 -20.15 19.48
CA GLY A 98 3.09 -19.65 20.85
C GLY A 98 3.06 -20.75 21.91
N ASP A 99 3.07 -20.35 23.18
CA ASP A 99 3.01 -21.27 24.33
C ASP A 99 1.58 -21.66 24.66
N ARG A 100 1.16 -22.83 24.18
CA ARG A 100 -0.20 -23.33 24.37
C ARG A 100 -0.54 -23.72 25.82
N ARG A 101 0.43 -23.82 26.69
CA ARG A 101 0.20 -24.03 28.14
C ARG A 101 -0.49 -22.83 28.79
N THR A 102 -0.26 -21.63 28.25
CA THR A 102 -0.86 -20.38 28.76
C THR A 102 -2.16 -20.00 28.07
N THR A 103 -2.42 -20.50 26.85
CA THR A 103 -3.59 -20.13 26.02
C THR A 103 -4.71 -21.17 26.03
N GLY A 104 -4.55 -22.30 26.72
CA GLY A 104 -5.55 -23.37 26.77
C GLY A 104 -5.37 -24.46 25.71
N ALA A 105 -6.20 -25.48 25.76
CA ALA A 105 -6.14 -26.59 24.83
C ALA A 105 -6.71 -26.21 23.46
N VAL A 106 -6.01 -26.57 22.38
CA VAL A 106 -6.41 -26.28 20.99
C VAL A 106 -7.86 -26.69 20.67
N LYS A 107 -8.34 -27.80 21.25
CA LYS A 107 -9.73 -28.27 21.06
C LYS A 107 -10.79 -27.28 21.54
N ASP A 108 -10.44 -26.39 22.46
CA ASP A 108 -11.38 -25.45 23.11
C ASP A 108 -11.36 -24.06 22.46
N PHE A 109 -10.52 -23.83 21.44
CA PHE A 109 -10.41 -22.54 20.78
C PHE A 109 -11.71 -22.12 20.09
N VAL A 110 -12.04 -20.84 20.20
CA VAL A 110 -13.25 -20.24 19.65
C VAL A 110 -13.33 -20.40 18.13
N CYS A 111 -12.20 -20.42 17.44
CA CYS A 111 -12.17 -20.55 15.98
C CYS A 111 -12.98 -21.75 15.46
N TRP A 112 -13.01 -22.89 16.15
CA TRP A 112 -13.75 -24.08 15.71
C TRP A 112 -15.27 -23.88 15.66
N LYS A 113 -15.80 -23.02 16.52
CA LYS A 113 -17.23 -22.67 16.57
C LYS A 113 -17.59 -21.59 15.56
N GLU A 114 -16.62 -20.75 15.21
CA GLU A 114 -16.82 -19.55 14.41
C GLU A 114 -16.42 -19.70 12.95
N ILE A 115 -15.59 -20.70 12.58
CA ILE A 115 -15.34 -21.03 11.16
C ILE A 115 -16.68 -21.38 10.50
N LYS A 116 -16.98 -20.75 9.37
CA LYS A 116 -18.25 -20.95 8.67
C LYS A 116 -18.10 -20.89 7.15
N HIS A 117 -18.94 -21.66 6.47
CA HIS A 117 -19.08 -21.61 5.03
C HIS A 117 -19.96 -20.43 4.60
N SER A 118 -19.61 -19.72 3.54
CA SER A 118 -20.40 -18.62 2.99
C SER A 118 -20.23 -18.51 1.47
N ASP A 119 -21.30 -18.12 0.78
CA ASP A 119 -21.22 -17.75 -0.65
C ASP A 119 -20.76 -16.30 -0.85
N THR A 120 -20.79 -15.51 0.22
CA THR A 120 -20.43 -14.10 0.20
C THR A 120 -19.45 -13.76 1.32
N PHE A 121 -18.63 -12.75 1.08
CA PHE A 121 -17.82 -12.08 2.08
C PHE A 121 -18.16 -10.59 2.07
N ASP A 122 -18.44 -10.03 3.24
CA ASP A 122 -18.77 -8.61 3.35
C ASP A 122 -17.50 -7.76 3.18
N THR A 123 -17.43 -7.05 2.08
CA THR A 123 -16.36 -6.12 1.74
C THR A 123 -16.74 -4.65 2.00
N THR A 124 -17.91 -4.38 2.57
CA THR A 124 -18.41 -3.03 2.82
C THR A 124 -17.76 -2.35 4.02
N ASN A 125 -16.54 -2.70 4.35
CA ASN A 125 -15.81 -2.19 5.50
C ASN A 125 -16.15 -0.72 5.83
N ARG A 126 -16.76 -0.48 7.01
CA ARG A 126 -17.24 0.82 7.49
C ARG A 126 -16.44 1.33 8.67
N GLU A 127 -15.22 0.87 8.84
CA GLU A 127 -14.37 1.36 9.91
C GLU A 127 -14.18 2.87 9.84
N LYS A 128 -14.15 3.49 11.00
CA LYS A 128 -14.07 4.94 11.19
C LYS A 128 -12.95 5.59 10.38
N PHE A 129 -11.78 4.98 10.36
CA PHE A 129 -10.58 5.50 9.70
C PHE A 129 -10.38 4.97 8.28
N ARG A 130 -11.38 4.28 7.70
CA ARG A 130 -11.30 3.90 6.31
C ARG A 130 -11.31 5.12 5.41
N PRO A 131 -10.26 5.35 4.61
CA PRO A 131 -10.20 6.48 3.69
C PRO A 131 -11.41 6.55 2.76
N ALA A 132 -11.77 7.75 2.40
CA ALA A 132 -12.93 7.99 1.56
C ALA A 132 -12.60 8.10 0.08
N TYR A 133 -11.42 8.65 -0.26
CA TYR A 133 -11.00 8.86 -1.64
C TYR A 133 -9.56 8.39 -1.93
N HIS A 134 -8.81 7.94 -0.92
CA HIS A 134 -7.54 7.26 -1.16
C HIS A 134 -7.78 5.79 -1.49
N HIS A 135 -6.94 5.22 -2.33
CA HIS A 135 -6.95 3.78 -2.54
C HIS A 135 -6.57 3.04 -1.24
N THR A 136 -7.37 2.04 -0.90
CA THR A 136 -7.14 1.17 0.26
C THR A 136 -7.71 -0.22 -0.05
N PRO A 137 -7.16 -1.32 0.48
CA PRO A 137 -7.72 -2.64 0.25
C PRO A 137 -9.11 -2.74 0.88
N VAL A 138 -9.99 -3.51 0.28
CA VAL A 138 -11.34 -3.71 0.84
C VAL A 138 -11.31 -4.42 2.19
N TYR A 139 -10.27 -5.22 2.43
CA TYR A 139 -9.94 -5.88 3.70
C TYR A 139 -8.45 -6.28 3.68
N GLY A 140 -7.92 -6.73 4.81
CA GLY A 140 -6.55 -7.23 4.89
C GLY A 140 -5.48 -6.12 4.98
N TRP A 141 -4.24 -6.51 4.86
CA TRP A 141 -3.08 -5.63 4.88
C TRP A 141 -2.65 -5.22 3.47
N MET A 142 -2.24 -3.97 3.31
CA MET A 142 -1.57 -3.47 2.11
C MET A 142 -0.31 -2.69 2.49
N ASN A 143 0.76 -2.82 1.70
CA ASN A 143 1.90 -1.92 1.73
C ASN A 143 2.25 -1.42 0.32
N ASP A 144 3.40 -1.78 -0.25
CA ASP A 144 3.97 -1.17 -1.45
C ASP A 144 3.02 -1.22 -2.66
N PRO A 145 2.83 -0.11 -3.39
CA PRO A 145 2.26 -0.17 -4.73
C PRO A 145 3.22 -0.89 -5.69
N ASN A 146 2.70 -1.78 -6.51
CA ASN A 146 3.44 -2.65 -7.41
C ASN A 146 2.88 -2.61 -8.82
N GLY A 147 3.69 -3.01 -9.78
CA GLY A 147 3.22 -3.36 -11.12
C GLY A 147 2.38 -2.30 -11.82
N MET A 148 2.52 -1.03 -11.45
CA MET A 148 1.62 0.03 -11.91
C MET A 148 1.84 0.35 -13.38
N PHE A 149 0.77 0.35 -14.18
CA PHE A 149 0.80 0.75 -15.58
C PHE A 149 -0.56 1.31 -16.04
N TYR A 150 -0.52 2.03 -17.16
CA TYR A 150 -1.70 2.49 -17.88
C TYR A 150 -1.79 1.80 -19.23
N LYS A 151 -2.96 1.27 -19.55
CA LYS A 151 -3.25 0.63 -20.84
C LYS A 151 -4.72 0.77 -21.21
N ASP A 152 -4.99 1.13 -22.45
CA ASP A 152 -6.34 1.15 -23.03
C ASP A 152 -7.40 1.93 -22.21
N GLY A 153 -6.99 3.08 -21.60
CA GLY A 153 -7.87 3.91 -20.80
C GLY A 153 -8.02 3.47 -19.34
N VAL A 154 -7.25 2.48 -18.90
CA VAL A 154 -7.33 1.90 -17.55
C VAL A 154 -5.99 2.00 -16.85
N TRP A 155 -6.01 2.51 -15.62
CA TRP A 155 -4.91 2.47 -14.67
C TRP A 155 -4.97 1.17 -13.89
N HIS A 156 -3.88 0.42 -13.86
CA HIS A 156 -3.72 -0.80 -13.08
C HIS A 156 -2.78 -0.54 -11.92
N LEU A 157 -3.22 -0.90 -10.72
CA LEU A 157 -2.47 -0.83 -9.49
C LEU A 157 -2.47 -2.21 -8.84
N TYR A 158 -1.31 -2.84 -8.78
CA TYR A 158 -1.10 -3.98 -7.90
C TYR A 158 -0.45 -3.48 -6.62
N TYR A 159 -0.50 -4.30 -5.57
CA TYR A 159 0.05 -3.92 -4.28
C TYR A 159 0.40 -5.15 -3.45
N GLN A 160 1.37 -5.00 -2.57
CA GLN A 160 1.67 -6.00 -1.56
C GLN A 160 0.44 -6.21 -0.69
N PHE A 161 -0.04 -7.45 -0.60
CA PHE A 161 -1.32 -7.74 0.02
C PHE A 161 -1.27 -9.01 0.88
N ASN A 162 -1.81 -8.92 2.10
CA ASN A 162 -2.15 -10.09 2.91
C ASN A 162 -3.67 -10.25 2.95
N PRO A 163 -4.24 -11.25 2.27
CA PRO A 163 -5.68 -11.48 2.28
C PRO A 163 -6.18 -12.25 3.52
N TYR A 164 -5.28 -12.67 4.42
CA TYR A 164 -5.61 -13.51 5.56
C TYR A 164 -5.40 -12.83 6.91
N GLY A 165 -5.22 -11.53 6.91
CA GLY A 165 -5.06 -10.72 8.11
C GLY A 165 -4.68 -9.28 7.80
N SER A 166 -4.78 -8.40 8.78
CA SER A 166 -4.45 -6.98 8.64
C SER A 166 -3.07 -6.62 9.21
N GLN A 167 -2.17 -7.58 9.28
CA GLN A 167 -0.75 -7.38 9.55
C GLN A 167 0.09 -7.89 8.38
N TRP A 168 1.34 -7.41 8.28
CA TRP A 168 2.25 -7.86 7.25
C TRP A 168 2.53 -9.36 7.35
N GLU A 169 2.11 -10.12 6.36
CA GLU A 169 2.25 -11.57 6.23
C GLU A 169 1.76 -12.01 4.84
N ASN A 170 1.97 -13.27 4.44
CA ASN A 170 1.36 -13.91 3.25
C ASN A 170 1.45 -13.10 1.95
N MET A 171 2.56 -12.42 1.69
CA MET A 171 2.64 -11.47 0.59
C MET A 171 2.25 -12.08 -0.75
N THR A 172 1.25 -11.45 -1.34
CA THR A 172 0.73 -11.68 -2.70
C THR A 172 0.59 -10.33 -3.40
N TRP A 173 0.29 -10.32 -4.69
CA TRP A 173 -0.15 -9.09 -5.36
C TRP A 173 -1.68 -9.02 -5.36
N GLY A 174 -2.24 -8.09 -4.57
CA GLY A 174 -3.59 -7.59 -4.75
C GLY A 174 -3.67 -6.76 -6.02
N HIS A 175 -4.88 -6.50 -6.53
CA HIS A 175 -5.08 -5.77 -7.77
C HIS A 175 -6.30 -4.85 -7.67
N SER A 176 -6.16 -3.64 -8.18
CA SER A 176 -7.25 -2.68 -8.38
C SER A 176 -7.08 -1.97 -9.72
N THR A 177 -8.20 -1.56 -10.33
CA THR A 177 -8.23 -0.81 -11.59
C THR A 177 -8.99 0.49 -11.42
N SER A 178 -8.61 1.52 -12.19
CA SER A 178 -9.28 2.82 -12.19
C SER A 178 -9.27 3.43 -13.59
N LYS A 179 -10.29 4.24 -13.89
CA LYS A 179 -10.32 5.07 -15.11
C LYS A 179 -9.81 6.50 -14.86
N ASP A 180 -9.70 6.90 -13.59
CA ASP A 180 -9.46 8.29 -13.20
C ASP A 180 -8.48 8.45 -12.02
N LEU A 181 -7.77 7.40 -11.61
CA LEU A 181 -6.84 7.38 -10.48
C LEU A 181 -7.46 7.64 -9.09
N ILE A 182 -8.76 7.86 -9.00
CA ILE A 182 -9.47 8.18 -7.75
C ILE A 182 -10.46 7.06 -7.39
N HIS A 183 -11.28 6.65 -8.36
CA HIS A 183 -12.27 5.59 -8.15
C HIS A 183 -11.67 4.24 -8.54
N TRP A 184 -11.33 3.46 -7.53
CA TRP A 184 -10.67 2.16 -7.68
C TRP A 184 -11.63 1.01 -7.51
N GLU A 185 -11.59 0.06 -8.43
CA GLU A 185 -12.36 -1.19 -8.38
C GLU A 185 -11.41 -2.34 -8.04
N ALA A 186 -11.70 -3.05 -6.94
CA ALA A 186 -10.94 -4.22 -6.54
C ALA A 186 -11.13 -5.36 -7.56
N GLN A 187 -10.04 -6.01 -7.91
CA GLN A 187 -9.96 -7.14 -8.81
C GLN A 187 -9.53 -8.40 -8.03
N PRO A 188 -9.65 -9.60 -8.60
CA PRO A 188 -9.07 -10.81 -8.01
C PRO A 188 -7.56 -10.68 -7.78
N LEU A 189 -7.00 -11.54 -6.91
CA LEU A 189 -5.55 -11.61 -6.70
C LEU A 189 -4.83 -11.87 -8.03
N ALA A 190 -3.77 -11.10 -8.28
CA ALA A 190 -3.03 -11.18 -9.55
C ALA A 190 -1.93 -12.24 -9.53
N ILE A 191 -1.11 -12.27 -8.48
CA ILE A 191 0.01 -13.21 -8.35
C ILE A 191 0.06 -13.72 -6.92
N GLU A 192 -0.09 -15.03 -6.75
CA GLU A 192 0.00 -15.71 -5.46
C GLU A 192 1.35 -16.41 -5.27
N SER A 193 1.71 -16.67 -4.00
CA SER A 193 2.93 -17.42 -3.63
C SER A 193 2.99 -18.81 -4.26
N ASP A 194 4.20 -19.30 -4.45
CA ASP A 194 4.48 -20.65 -4.93
C ASP A 194 5.69 -21.27 -4.20
N TRP A 195 6.26 -22.31 -4.76
CA TRP A 195 7.42 -23.00 -4.19
C TRP A 195 8.69 -22.13 -4.12
N LEU A 196 8.79 -21.05 -4.92
CA LEU A 196 9.90 -20.07 -4.86
C LEU A 196 9.75 -19.08 -3.69
N GLY A 197 8.57 -18.99 -3.10
CA GLY A 197 8.30 -18.15 -1.93
C GLY A 197 7.09 -17.23 -2.07
N THR A 198 6.98 -16.27 -1.17
CA THR A 198 5.98 -15.20 -1.22
C THR A 198 6.35 -14.17 -2.28
N ILE A 199 5.36 -13.39 -2.71
CA ILE A 199 5.53 -12.44 -3.82
C ILE A 199 5.81 -11.06 -3.24
N PHE A 200 7.05 -10.59 -3.38
CA PHE A 200 7.45 -9.24 -2.98
C PHE A 200 7.28 -8.26 -4.13
N SER A 201 7.70 -7.02 -3.89
CA SER A 201 7.46 -5.89 -4.81
C SER A 201 8.10 -6.07 -6.19
N GLY A 202 7.58 -5.32 -7.13
CA GLY A 202 8.05 -5.32 -8.51
C GLY A 202 7.24 -4.41 -9.43
N SER A 203 7.33 -4.65 -10.72
CA SER A 203 6.79 -3.77 -11.76
C SER A 203 6.14 -4.53 -12.90
N CYS A 204 5.32 -3.83 -13.70
CA CYS A 204 4.81 -4.33 -14.98
C CYS A 204 5.25 -3.44 -16.12
N VAL A 205 5.44 -4.06 -17.30
CA VAL A 205 5.61 -3.38 -18.57
C VAL A 205 4.66 -3.97 -19.61
N THR A 206 4.35 -3.21 -20.63
CA THR A 206 3.62 -3.72 -21.81
C THR A 206 4.61 -4.10 -22.91
N ASN A 207 4.43 -5.28 -23.51
CA ASN A 207 5.20 -5.76 -24.65
C ASN A 207 4.24 -6.24 -25.73
N GLY A 208 3.95 -5.40 -26.70
CA GLY A 208 2.85 -5.62 -27.64
C GLY A 208 1.51 -5.64 -26.89
N ASN A 209 0.76 -6.73 -27.06
CA ASN A 209 -0.53 -6.90 -26.36
C ASN A 209 -0.38 -7.47 -24.95
N ASP A 210 0.77 -8.06 -24.65
CA ASP A 210 1.03 -8.71 -23.37
C ASP A 210 1.38 -7.68 -22.27
N VAL A 211 1.06 -8.03 -21.04
CA VAL A 211 1.60 -7.36 -19.85
C VAL A 211 2.57 -8.32 -19.18
N VAL A 212 3.78 -7.85 -18.92
CA VAL A 212 4.84 -8.66 -18.29
C VAL A 212 5.11 -8.09 -16.90
N ALA A 213 4.87 -8.91 -15.89
CA ALA A 213 5.18 -8.59 -14.49
C ALA A 213 6.56 -9.12 -14.12
N PHE A 214 7.34 -8.31 -13.40
CA PHE A 214 8.59 -8.66 -12.75
C PHE A 214 8.41 -8.49 -11.26
N TYR A 215 8.80 -9.47 -10.47
CA TYR A 215 8.61 -9.46 -9.01
C TYR A 215 9.70 -10.27 -8.31
N THR A 216 9.84 -10.04 -7.02
CA THR A 216 10.74 -10.84 -6.20
C THR A 216 10.00 -12.04 -5.62
N SER A 217 10.53 -13.24 -5.83
CA SER A 217 10.15 -14.44 -5.10
C SER A 217 10.97 -14.51 -3.81
N ALA A 218 10.31 -14.34 -2.67
CA ALA A 218 10.95 -14.27 -1.36
C ALA A 218 10.78 -15.60 -0.61
N GLY A 219 11.66 -16.54 -0.93
CA GLY A 219 11.78 -17.84 -0.26
C GLY A 219 13.03 -17.91 0.62
N HIS A 220 13.79 -19.00 0.48
CA HIS A 220 15.07 -19.16 1.20
C HIS A 220 16.08 -18.08 0.78
N HIS A 221 16.06 -17.71 -0.51
CA HIS A 221 16.76 -16.55 -1.07
C HIS A 221 15.78 -15.66 -1.80
N GLN A 222 16.10 -14.37 -1.92
CA GLN A 222 15.35 -13.46 -2.76
C GLN A 222 15.87 -13.58 -4.20
N THR A 223 14.97 -13.96 -5.11
CA THR A 223 15.26 -14.11 -6.54
C THR A 223 14.23 -13.36 -7.36
N GLN A 224 14.58 -12.97 -8.60
CA GLN A 224 13.63 -12.26 -9.44
C GLN A 224 12.92 -13.23 -10.37
N SER A 225 11.62 -13.05 -10.50
CA SER A 225 10.73 -13.86 -11.32
C SER A 225 9.91 -13.00 -12.26
N MET A 226 9.33 -13.61 -13.27
CA MET A 226 8.40 -12.95 -14.18
C MET A 226 7.14 -13.77 -14.40
N ALA A 227 6.06 -13.06 -14.76
CA ALA A 227 4.80 -13.65 -15.20
C ALA A 227 4.22 -12.85 -16.36
N VAL A 228 3.41 -13.47 -17.21
CA VAL A 228 2.85 -12.86 -18.41
C VAL A 228 1.32 -12.90 -18.34
N SER A 229 0.70 -11.77 -18.59
CA SER A 229 -0.74 -11.64 -18.79
C SER A 229 -1.07 -11.48 -20.26
N LYS A 230 -2.07 -12.23 -20.72
CA LYS A 230 -2.64 -12.18 -22.08
C LYS A 230 -3.99 -11.46 -22.13
N ASP A 231 -4.53 -11.08 -21.00
CA ASP A 231 -5.86 -10.50 -20.81
C ASP A 231 -5.83 -9.06 -20.26
N GLY A 232 -4.73 -8.33 -20.54
CA GLY A 232 -4.59 -6.93 -20.18
C GLY A 232 -4.20 -6.68 -18.72
N GLY A 233 -3.68 -7.69 -18.02
CA GLY A 233 -3.21 -7.55 -16.62
C GLY A 233 -4.21 -8.10 -15.59
N LEU A 234 -5.26 -8.80 -16.00
CA LEU A 234 -6.24 -9.37 -15.06
C LEU A 234 -5.73 -10.66 -14.43
N THR A 235 -5.14 -11.54 -15.25
CA THR A 235 -4.54 -12.80 -14.77
C THR A 235 -3.11 -12.94 -15.30
N PHE A 236 -2.26 -13.65 -14.56
CA PHE A 236 -0.86 -13.85 -14.90
C PHE A 236 -0.49 -15.33 -14.88
N GLU A 237 0.21 -15.76 -15.92
CA GLU A 237 0.87 -17.06 -15.99
C GLU A 237 2.35 -16.88 -15.64
N LYS A 238 2.82 -17.58 -14.61
CA LYS A 238 4.22 -17.55 -14.19
C LYS A 238 5.11 -18.21 -15.23
N PHE A 239 6.24 -17.58 -15.51
CA PHE A 239 7.20 -18.11 -16.46
C PHE A 239 7.83 -19.40 -15.95
N SER A 240 7.80 -20.46 -16.77
CA SER A 240 8.33 -21.78 -16.39
C SER A 240 9.84 -21.80 -16.15
N GLY A 241 10.57 -20.80 -16.66
CA GLY A 241 12.02 -20.62 -16.46
C GLY A 241 12.38 -19.75 -15.24
N ASN A 242 11.44 -19.47 -14.34
CA ASN A 242 11.76 -18.76 -13.09
C ASN A 242 12.66 -19.58 -12.16
N PRO A 243 13.55 -18.93 -11.40
CA PRO A 243 13.84 -17.50 -11.39
C PRO A 243 14.67 -17.04 -12.60
N ILE A 244 14.39 -15.83 -13.10
CA ILE A 244 15.14 -15.24 -14.23
C ILE A 244 16.41 -14.51 -13.82
N LEU A 245 16.55 -14.15 -12.53
CA LEU A 245 17.70 -13.46 -12.00
C LEU A 245 17.95 -13.86 -10.55
N THR A 246 19.19 -14.22 -10.23
CA THR A 246 19.64 -14.63 -8.89
C THR A 246 20.88 -13.86 -8.49
N SER A 247 21.13 -13.73 -7.17
CA SER A 247 22.34 -13.12 -6.63
C SER A 247 22.55 -13.58 -5.19
N ASP A 248 23.81 -13.57 -4.74
CA ASP A 248 24.18 -13.76 -3.33
C ASP A 248 24.15 -12.45 -2.53
N ALA A 249 23.81 -11.32 -3.18
CA ALA A 249 23.67 -10.05 -2.49
C ALA A 249 22.52 -10.10 -1.47
N PRO A 250 22.68 -9.50 -0.29
CA PRO A 250 21.60 -9.37 0.66
C PRO A 250 20.51 -8.44 0.08
N ASP A 251 19.26 -8.63 0.52
CA ASP A 251 18.14 -7.76 0.17
C ASP A 251 18.02 -7.50 -1.35
N PHE A 252 18.18 -8.56 -2.14
CA PHE A 252 18.15 -8.53 -3.60
C PHE A 252 16.71 -8.58 -4.12
N ARG A 253 16.07 -7.38 -4.30
CA ARG A 253 14.62 -7.31 -4.53
C ARG A 253 14.13 -6.08 -5.28
N ASP A 254 12.84 -6.07 -5.58
CA ASP A 254 12.03 -4.96 -6.08
C ASP A 254 12.42 -4.54 -7.52
N PRO A 255 12.28 -5.45 -8.51
CA PRO A 255 12.69 -5.17 -9.88
C PRO A 255 11.75 -4.15 -10.54
N LYS A 256 12.31 -3.06 -11.05
CA LYS A 256 11.63 -2.08 -11.91
C LYS A 256 12.15 -2.17 -13.32
N ALA A 257 11.33 -2.71 -14.23
CA ALA A 257 11.64 -2.80 -15.65
C ALA A 257 11.02 -1.63 -16.42
N PHE A 258 11.69 -1.20 -17.49
CA PHE A 258 11.19 -0.19 -18.41
C PHE A 258 11.87 -0.28 -19.77
N TRP A 259 11.19 0.17 -20.83
CA TRP A 259 11.79 0.34 -22.13
C TRP A 259 12.58 1.63 -22.19
N ASN A 260 13.85 1.56 -22.56
CA ASN A 260 14.70 2.72 -22.79
C ASN A 260 14.68 3.06 -24.28
N GLU A 261 13.95 4.12 -24.61
CA GLU A 261 13.74 4.53 -26.00
C GLU A 261 15.03 5.03 -26.67
N GLU A 262 15.95 5.61 -25.91
CA GLU A 262 17.22 6.15 -26.41
C GLU A 262 18.23 5.02 -26.68
N ALA A 263 18.33 4.07 -25.75
CA ALA A 263 19.27 2.95 -25.87
C ALA A 263 18.68 1.76 -26.66
N LYS A 264 17.37 1.77 -26.96
CA LYS A 264 16.65 0.69 -27.65
C LYS A 264 16.83 -0.67 -26.99
N VAL A 265 16.75 -0.69 -25.67
CA VAL A 265 16.83 -1.90 -24.83
C VAL A 265 15.84 -1.82 -23.69
N TRP A 266 15.48 -2.96 -23.14
CA TRP A 266 14.85 -3.05 -21.84
C TRP A 266 15.89 -2.85 -20.76
N ASN A 267 15.61 -1.98 -19.81
CA ASN A 267 16.38 -1.86 -18.57
C ASN A 267 15.59 -2.40 -17.39
N LEU A 268 16.31 -2.89 -16.40
CA LEU A 268 15.77 -3.28 -15.10
C LEU A 268 16.71 -2.76 -14.02
N ILE A 269 16.13 -2.05 -13.05
CA ILE A 269 16.83 -1.64 -11.84
C ILE A 269 16.22 -2.36 -10.65
N LEU A 270 17.06 -2.81 -9.71
CA LEU A 270 16.62 -3.46 -8.49
C LEU A 270 17.56 -3.14 -7.32
N ALA A 271 17.07 -3.29 -6.11
CA ALA A 271 17.83 -3.07 -4.88
C ALA A 271 18.70 -4.30 -4.54
N ALA A 272 19.89 -4.03 -4.01
CA ALA A 272 20.82 -5.04 -3.52
C ALA A 272 21.52 -4.51 -2.25
N GLY A 273 20.83 -4.60 -1.11
CA GLY A 273 21.29 -4.03 0.15
C GLY A 273 21.24 -2.51 0.19
N GLN A 274 22.37 -1.85 -0.02
CA GLN A 274 22.48 -0.39 -0.03
C GLN A 274 23.04 0.14 -1.36
N GLU A 275 22.79 -0.57 -2.43
CA GLU A 275 23.04 -0.14 -3.81
C GLU A 275 21.90 -0.51 -4.72
N MET A 276 21.78 0.15 -5.85
CA MET A 276 20.91 -0.22 -6.95
C MET A 276 21.70 -0.89 -8.04
N ARG A 277 21.23 -2.02 -8.56
CA ARG A 277 21.85 -2.72 -9.69
C ARG A 277 21.04 -2.52 -10.95
N ILE A 278 21.73 -2.25 -12.04
CA ILE A 278 21.16 -1.97 -13.35
C ILE A 278 21.51 -3.08 -14.32
N TYR A 279 20.49 -3.55 -15.02
CA TYR A 279 20.57 -4.62 -15.99
C TYR A 279 19.97 -4.15 -17.33
N SER A 280 20.36 -4.82 -18.42
CA SER A 280 19.75 -4.65 -19.74
C SER A 280 19.31 -5.98 -20.33
N SER A 281 18.27 -5.96 -21.19
CA SER A 281 17.74 -7.12 -21.88
C SER A 281 17.22 -6.74 -23.26
N LYS A 282 17.26 -7.70 -24.20
CA LYS A 282 16.64 -7.58 -25.52
C LYS A 282 15.27 -8.29 -25.59
N ASP A 283 14.99 -9.20 -24.68
CA ASP A 283 13.87 -10.14 -24.74
C ASP A 283 13.05 -10.26 -23.45
N LEU A 284 13.37 -9.44 -22.41
CA LEU A 284 12.77 -9.46 -21.08
C LEU A 284 13.04 -10.74 -20.25
N LYS A 285 13.75 -11.73 -20.79
CA LYS A 285 14.02 -13.03 -20.16
C LYS A 285 15.47 -13.16 -19.71
N ALA A 286 16.40 -12.78 -20.59
CA ALA A 286 17.84 -12.81 -20.30
C ALA A 286 18.31 -11.39 -19.93
N TRP A 287 18.85 -11.24 -18.72
CA TRP A 287 19.28 -9.97 -18.19
C TRP A 287 20.79 -9.92 -18.01
N LYS A 288 21.43 -8.90 -18.57
CA LYS A 288 22.85 -8.65 -18.45
C LYS A 288 23.09 -7.56 -17.43
N TYR A 289 23.92 -7.84 -16.43
CA TYR A 289 24.38 -6.82 -15.48
C TYR A 289 25.20 -5.74 -16.21
N GLU A 290 24.88 -4.49 -15.96
CA GLU A 290 25.59 -3.34 -16.56
C GLU A 290 26.39 -2.54 -15.52
N SER A 291 25.76 -2.16 -14.39
CA SER A 291 26.42 -1.33 -13.35
C SER A 291 25.66 -1.36 -12.03
N SER A 292 26.28 -0.78 -10.99
CA SER A 292 25.64 -0.39 -9.74
C SER A 292 25.69 1.11 -9.54
N PHE A 293 24.75 1.60 -8.71
CA PHE A 293 24.70 2.98 -8.22
C PHE A 293 24.39 3.01 -6.72
N GLY A 294 24.96 3.97 -6.02
CA GLY A 294 24.52 4.35 -4.67
C GLY A 294 25.56 4.23 -3.57
N LYS A 295 26.60 3.42 -3.75
CA LYS A 295 27.61 3.14 -2.69
C LYS A 295 28.14 4.38 -1.95
N GLU A 296 28.26 5.51 -2.65
CA GLU A 296 28.79 6.76 -2.10
C GLU A 296 27.75 7.88 -2.00
N TYR A 297 26.50 7.63 -2.44
CA TYR A 297 25.46 8.64 -2.59
C TYR A 297 24.30 8.45 -1.62
N GLY A 298 23.76 9.56 -1.13
CA GLY A 298 22.52 9.60 -0.36
C GLY A 298 22.65 9.07 1.08
N ASN A 299 21.51 8.69 1.64
CA ASN A 299 21.41 8.17 3.00
C ASN A 299 21.57 6.65 3.01
N HIS A 300 22.36 6.16 3.95
CA HIS A 300 22.67 4.75 4.17
C HIS A 300 22.25 4.26 5.58
N GLY A 301 21.30 4.94 6.22
CA GLY A 301 20.80 4.58 7.55
C GLY A 301 19.95 3.31 7.59
N GLY A 302 19.68 2.67 6.46
CA GLY A 302 18.86 1.47 6.36
C GLY A 302 19.04 0.73 5.04
N VAL A 303 18.18 -0.25 4.80
CA VAL A 303 18.13 -1.03 3.57
C VAL A 303 17.48 -0.21 2.46
N TRP A 304 18.01 -0.29 1.25
CA TRP A 304 17.45 0.33 0.06
C TRP A 304 16.46 -0.62 -0.61
N GLU A 305 15.29 -0.09 -1.01
CA GLU A 305 14.15 -0.84 -1.51
C GLU A 305 13.45 -0.10 -2.66
N CYS A 306 12.58 -0.77 -3.37
CA CYS A 306 11.62 -0.23 -4.33
C CYS A 306 12.22 0.86 -5.24
N PRO A 307 13.25 0.58 -6.05
CA PRO A 307 13.80 1.56 -6.96
C PRO A 307 12.83 1.92 -8.08
N ASP A 308 13.00 3.12 -8.61
CA ASP A 308 12.41 3.50 -9.89
C ASP A 308 13.42 4.34 -10.68
N LEU A 309 13.39 4.28 -11.99
CA LEU A 309 14.28 5.03 -12.86
C LEU A 309 13.51 5.48 -14.11
N PHE A 310 13.35 6.77 -14.25
CA PHE A 310 12.56 7.36 -15.34
C PHE A 310 13.11 8.73 -15.75
N LYS A 311 12.70 9.17 -16.94
CA LYS A 311 13.07 10.47 -17.48
C LYS A 311 11.95 11.49 -17.29
N ILE A 312 12.30 12.70 -16.81
CA ILE A 312 11.45 13.88 -16.80
C ILE A 312 12.19 14.97 -17.57
N ASP A 313 11.56 15.49 -18.62
CA ASP A 313 12.19 16.43 -19.56
C ASP A 313 13.53 15.86 -20.09
N ASN A 314 14.64 16.50 -19.77
CA ASN A 314 15.98 16.08 -20.18
C ASN A 314 16.81 15.45 -19.05
N LYS A 315 16.19 15.14 -17.90
CA LYS A 315 16.86 14.54 -16.73
C LYS A 315 16.32 13.18 -16.38
N TRP A 316 17.19 12.31 -15.92
CA TRP A 316 16.80 11.05 -15.31
C TRP A 316 16.68 11.18 -13.80
N VAL A 317 15.66 10.56 -13.25
CA VAL A 317 15.39 10.53 -11.81
C VAL A 317 15.41 9.09 -11.36
N LEU A 318 16.22 8.80 -10.35
CA LEU A 318 16.29 7.53 -9.67
C LEU A 318 15.67 7.69 -8.29
N LEU A 319 14.57 6.97 -8.03
CA LEU A 319 13.97 6.86 -6.69
C LEU A 319 14.63 5.72 -5.92
N CYS A 320 14.81 5.93 -4.64
CA CYS A 320 15.35 4.95 -3.70
C CYS A 320 14.59 5.06 -2.37
N ASN A 321 13.83 4.05 -2.06
CA ASN A 321 13.16 3.94 -0.77
C ASN A 321 14.14 3.36 0.26
N ILE A 322 14.08 3.83 1.50
CA ILE A 322 15.00 3.43 2.56
C ILE A 322 14.25 3.15 3.87
N ASN A 323 14.60 2.04 4.54
CA ASN A 323 14.04 1.69 5.83
C ASN A 323 15.06 0.92 6.72
N PRO A 324 15.33 1.40 7.97
CA PRO A 324 15.07 2.76 8.45
C PRO A 324 15.94 3.79 7.72
N GLY A 325 15.93 5.05 8.14
CA GLY A 325 16.80 6.10 7.56
C GLY A 325 16.04 7.36 7.16
N GLY A 326 14.72 7.38 7.30
CA GLY A 326 13.91 8.56 7.04
C GLY A 326 14.26 9.75 7.93
N PRO A 327 14.00 10.99 7.48
CA PRO A 327 14.41 12.22 8.19
C PRO A 327 13.71 12.40 9.54
N PHE A 328 12.58 11.71 9.75
CA PHE A 328 11.81 11.71 11.01
C PHE A 328 11.75 10.32 11.65
N GLY A 329 12.65 9.42 11.26
CA GLY A 329 12.69 8.02 11.67
C GLY A 329 11.81 7.11 10.80
N GLY A 330 12.19 5.83 10.76
CA GLY A 330 11.53 4.82 9.96
C GLY A 330 11.78 4.97 8.46
N SER A 331 10.77 4.72 7.68
CA SER A 331 10.83 4.63 6.22
C SER A 331 10.63 5.99 5.53
N ALA A 332 11.31 6.20 4.40
CA ALA A 332 11.16 7.37 3.55
C ALA A 332 11.65 7.10 2.11
N THR A 333 11.34 8.00 1.18
CA THR A 333 11.80 7.93 -0.21
C THR A 333 12.80 9.03 -0.49
N GLN A 334 14.07 8.68 -0.74
CA GLN A 334 15.08 9.57 -1.28
C GLN A 334 15.13 9.47 -2.80
N TYR A 335 15.71 10.48 -3.47
CA TYR A 335 15.88 10.45 -4.92
C TYR A 335 17.17 11.12 -5.38
N PHE A 336 17.56 10.77 -6.59
CA PHE A 336 18.75 11.29 -7.26
C PHE A 336 18.35 11.80 -8.65
N VAL A 337 18.94 12.90 -9.08
CA VAL A 337 18.77 13.48 -10.42
C VAL A 337 20.09 13.41 -11.16
N GLY A 338 20.04 13.07 -12.45
CA GLY A 338 21.27 12.95 -13.24
C GLY A 338 21.00 12.54 -14.69
N ASP A 339 21.94 11.79 -15.24
CA ASP A 339 21.91 11.27 -16.60
C ASP A 339 22.02 9.74 -16.59
N PHE A 340 21.43 9.11 -17.59
CA PHE A 340 21.43 7.65 -17.75
C PHE A 340 21.62 7.29 -19.22
N ASP A 341 22.64 6.50 -19.54
CA ASP A 341 23.01 6.11 -20.91
C ASP A 341 22.49 4.73 -21.35
N GLY A 342 21.59 4.13 -20.55
CA GLY A 342 21.10 2.76 -20.75
C GLY A 342 21.91 1.70 -20.01
N LYS A 343 23.04 2.07 -19.41
CA LYS A 343 23.92 1.18 -18.65
C LYS A 343 24.32 1.72 -17.30
N LYS A 344 24.57 3.01 -17.20
CA LYS A 344 25.08 3.66 -15.97
C LYS A 344 24.28 4.92 -15.67
N PHE A 345 23.84 5.04 -14.42
CA PHE A 345 23.31 6.29 -13.88
C PHE A 345 24.43 7.13 -13.29
N THR A 346 24.46 8.42 -13.64
CA THR A 346 25.44 9.40 -13.15
C THR A 346 24.68 10.52 -12.45
N CYS A 347 24.81 10.59 -11.13
CA CYS A 347 24.16 11.62 -10.31
C CYS A 347 24.85 12.98 -10.52
N GLU A 348 24.08 14.05 -10.66
CA GLU A 348 24.62 15.41 -10.81
C GLU A 348 24.90 16.09 -9.46
N SER A 349 24.29 15.64 -8.37
CA SER A 349 24.49 16.19 -7.03
C SER A 349 25.75 15.63 -6.36
N MET A 350 26.28 16.35 -5.37
CA MET A 350 27.37 15.84 -4.53
C MET A 350 26.93 14.61 -3.73
N PRO A 351 27.82 13.65 -3.47
CA PRO A 351 27.47 12.38 -2.80
C PRO A 351 26.71 12.51 -1.47
N LYS A 352 27.02 13.51 -0.66
CA LYS A 352 26.40 13.73 0.66
C LYS A 352 25.04 14.43 0.62
N VAL A 353 24.58 14.86 -0.55
CA VAL A 353 23.27 15.52 -0.69
C VAL A 353 22.17 14.47 -0.69
N THR A 354 21.26 14.55 0.27
CA THR A 354 20.05 13.72 0.31
C THR A 354 18.83 14.56 -0.01
N LYS A 355 18.06 14.14 -1.00
CA LYS A 355 16.80 14.76 -1.41
C LYS A 355 15.65 13.82 -1.12
N TRP A 356 14.61 14.31 -0.49
CA TRP A 356 13.44 13.52 -0.10
C TRP A 356 12.24 13.85 -0.99
N MET A 357 11.51 12.80 -1.39
CA MET A 357 10.29 12.95 -2.20
C MET A 357 9.13 13.56 -1.42
N ASP A 358 9.09 13.33 -0.12
CA ASP A 358 8.06 13.81 0.80
C ASP A 358 8.71 14.06 2.16
N TYR A 359 8.32 15.11 2.82
CA TYR A 359 8.84 15.50 4.13
C TYR A 359 7.86 15.20 5.27
N GLY A 360 6.82 14.43 5.02
CA GLY A 360 6.00 13.79 6.04
C GLY A 360 6.63 12.49 6.55
N LYS A 361 5.98 11.88 7.51
CA LYS A 361 6.45 10.61 8.07
C LYS A 361 5.80 9.39 7.40
N ASP A 362 4.73 9.59 6.63
CA ASP A 362 3.89 8.51 6.09
C ASP A 362 3.86 8.50 4.56
N HIS A 363 5.04 8.39 3.94
CA HIS A 363 5.18 8.31 2.50
C HIS A 363 6.35 7.40 2.14
N TYR A 364 6.06 6.20 1.65
CA TYR A 364 7.06 5.16 1.39
C TYR A 364 6.74 4.32 0.16
N ALA A 365 7.73 3.56 -0.32
CA ALA A 365 7.63 2.67 -1.48
C ALA A 365 7.12 3.38 -2.74
N THR A 366 7.54 4.64 -2.93
CA THR A 366 7.10 5.47 -4.06
C THR A 366 7.59 4.90 -5.37
N VAL A 367 6.67 4.63 -6.30
CA VAL A 367 6.96 4.17 -7.66
C VAL A 367 5.99 4.78 -8.67
N SER A 368 6.42 4.83 -9.94
CA SER A 368 5.68 5.43 -11.03
C SER A 368 4.87 4.42 -11.85
N PHE A 369 3.77 4.90 -12.46
CA PHE A 369 3.04 4.16 -13.49
C PHE A 369 3.85 4.09 -14.78
N TYR A 370 3.95 2.89 -15.35
CA TYR A 370 4.46 2.68 -16.70
C TYR A 370 3.41 3.13 -17.74
N ASN A 371 3.85 3.77 -18.81
CA ASN A 371 2.97 4.25 -19.91
C ASN A 371 1.87 5.24 -19.49
N ALA A 372 2.07 6.05 -18.43
CA ALA A 372 1.11 7.12 -18.14
C ALA A 372 0.89 8.03 -19.36
N PRO A 373 -0.36 8.43 -19.67
CA PRO A 373 -0.66 9.21 -20.86
C PRO A 373 0.03 10.57 -20.84
N ALA A 374 0.21 11.18 -22.02
CA ALA A 374 0.84 12.49 -22.21
C ALA A 374 2.27 12.61 -21.63
N ASN A 375 3.01 11.51 -21.56
CA ASN A 375 4.34 11.43 -20.97
C ASN A 375 4.43 11.90 -19.51
N ARG A 376 3.32 11.89 -18.80
CA ARG A 376 3.27 12.20 -17.37
C ARG A 376 4.11 11.18 -16.57
N ARG A 377 4.63 11.63 -15.44
CA ARG A 377 5.21 10.75 -14.42
C ARG A 377 4.30 10.80 -13.20
N VAL A 378 3.35 9.87 -13.17
CA VAL A 378 2.39 9.73 -12.09
C VAL A 378 2.90 8.70 -11.11
N VAL A 379 2.95 9.05 -9.82
CA VAL A 379 3.40 8.17 -8.74
C VAL A 379 2.31 7.97 -7.70
N LEU A 380 2.38 6.83 -7.04
CA LEU A 380 1.73 6.53 -5.77
C LEU A 380 2.78 6.09 -4.75
N ALA A 381 2.45 6.25 -3.48
CA ALA A 381 3.26 5.74 -2.37
C ALA A 381 2.38 5.02 -1.35
N TRP A 382 2.96 4.14 -0.58
CA TRP A 382 2.34 3.61 0.62
C TRP A 382 2.27 4.69 1.70
N MET A 383 1.08 5.02 2.15
CA MET A 383 0.83 6.05 3.16
C MET A 383 0.86 5.43 4.57
N SER A 384 2.04 5.07 5.01
CA SER A 384 2.33 4.57 6.36
C SER A 384 3.83 4.62 6.64
N ASN A 385 4.24 4.04 7.80
CA ASN A 385 5.65 3.95 8.20
C ASN A 385 5.89 2.63 8.94
N TRP A 386 6.96 1.93 8.61
CA TRP A 386 7.30 0.64 9.21
C TRP A 386 7.46 0.67 10.74
N GLN A 387 7.71 1.84 11.34
CA GLN A 387 7.81 1.95 12.80
C GLN A 387 6.50 1.60 13.53
N TYR A 388 5.33 1.75 12.88
CA TYR A 388 4.03 1.54 13.52
C TYR A 388 2.93 0.98 12.60
N ALA A 389 3.24 0.62 11.38
CA ALA A 389 2.23 0.21 10.41
C ALA A 389 1.34 -0.94 10.90
N ASN A 390 1.88 -1.91 11.63
CA ASN A 390 1.12 -3.02 12.22
C ASN A 390 0.26 -2.61 13.44
N GLN A 391 0.37 -1.38 13.93
CA GLN A 391 -0.24 -0.91 15.18
C GLN A 391 -1.31 0.17 14.98
N VAL A 392 -1.43 0.73 13.76
CA VAL A 392 -2.42 1.78 13.47
C VAL A 392 -3.84 1.33 13.84
N PRO A 393 -4.72 2.24 14.31
CA PRO A 393 -6.01 1.88 14.91
C PRO A 393 -7.09 1.52 13.89
N THR A 394 -6.79 0.59 13.00
CA THR A 394 -7.72 -0.08 12.09
C THR A 394 -7.67 -1.59 12.33
N LYS A 395 -8.68 -2.36 11.91
CA LYS A 395 -8.81 -3.78 12.21
C LYS A 395 -8.94 -4.64 10.94
N GLN A 396 -10.05 -4.54 10.24
CA GLN A 396 -10.33 -5.42 9.11
C GLN A 396 -9.53 -5.04 7.86
N PHE A 397 -9.05 -3.82 7.74
CA PHE A 397 -8.12 -3.38 6.71
C PHE A 397 -6.96 -2.62 7.33
N ARG A 398 -5.85 -2.50 6.61
CA ARG A 398 -4.73 -1.67 7.05
C ARG A 398 -4.00 -1.07 5.88
N SER A 399 -3.75 0.26 5.98
CA SER A 399 -3.05 1.12 5.04
C SER A 399 -3.87 1.66 3.87
N ALA A 400 -3.29 2.66 3.22
CA ALA A 400 -3.78 3.30 2.01
C ALA A 400 -2.59 3.73 1.15
N ASN A 401 -2.84 4.06 -0.12
CA ASN A 401 -1.89 4.81 -0.94
C ASN A 401 -2.11 6.32 -0.77
N SER A 402 -1.08 7.12 -1.06
CA SER A 402 -1.19 8.57 -1.22
C SER A 402 -2.17 8.92 -2.34
N ILE A 403 -2.63 10.19 -2.42
CA ILE A 403 -3.25 10.68 -3.66
C ILE A 403 -2.28 10.55 -4.83
N PRO A 404 -2.77 10.41 -6.08
CA PRO A 404 -1.90 10.41 -7.25
C PRO A 404 -1.18 11.75 -7.40
N ARG A 405 0.11 11.69 -7.79
CA ARG A 405 0.97 12.86 -7.90
C ARG A 405 1.70 12.87 -9.23
N ASP A 406 1.68 14.02 -9.88
CA ASP A 406 2.49 14.30 -11.08
C ASP A 406 3.83 14.87 -10.67
N LEU A 407 4.89 14.31 -11.24
CA LEU A 407 6.25 14.76 -11.02
C LEU A 407 6.72 15.70 -12.14
N GLY A 408 7.48 16.69 -11.74
CA GLY A 408 8.20 17.60 -12.64
C GLY A 408 9.59 17.89 -12.09
N ILE A 409 10.26 18.89 -12.66
CA ILE A 409 11.60 19.30 -12.24
C ILE A 409 11.62 20.79 -11.98
N PHE A 410 12.39 21.24 -10.98
CA PHE A 410 12.72 22.64 -10.76
C PHE A 410 14.17 22.80 -10.32
N LYS A 411 14.70 24.00 -10.46
CA LYS A 411 16.04 24.37 -9.98
C LYS A 411 15.95 25.30 -8.78
N TYR A 412 16.85 25.07 -7.84
CA TYR A 412 17.02 25.93 -6.68
C TYR A 412 18.51 25.90 -6.26
N ASN A 413 19.16 27.09 -6.17
CA ASN A 413 20.58 27.21 -5.81
C ASN A 413 21.50 26.27 -6.62
N GLU A 414 21.35 26.25 -7.94
CA GLU A 414 22.13 25.44 -8.90
C GLU A 414 21.85 23.92 -8.85
N GLU A 415 21.11 23.43 -7.86
CA GLU A 415 20.69 22.04 -7.75
C GLU A 415 19.34 21.80 -8.47
N THR A 416 19.20 20.61 -9.04
CA THR A 416 17.93 20.16 -9.64
C THR A 416 17.15 19.32 -8.65
N TYR A 417 15.86 19.62 -8.51
CA TYR A 417 14.92 18.93 -7.62
C TYR A 417 13.73 18.40 -8.39
N VAL A 418 13.08 17.41 -7.84
CA VAL A 418 11.79 16.91 -8.32
C VAL A 418 10.67 17.74 -7.70
N SER A 419 9.79 18.29 -8.54
CA SER A 419 8.54 18.89 -8.09
C SER A 419 7.46 17.83 -8.01
N VAL A 420 6.59 17.94 -7.00
CA VAL A 420 5.53 16.97 -6.69
C VAL A 420 4.21 17.72 -6.56
N LYS A 421 3.27 17.46 -7.46
CA LYS A 421 1.95 18.11 -7.45
C LYS A 421 0.85 17.06 -7.37
N PRO A 422 -0.26 17.35 -6.68
CA PRO A 422 -1.46 16.53 -6.84
C PRO A 422 -1.82 16.42 -8.31
N SER A 423 -2.12 15.22 -8.78
CA SER A 423 -2.54 14.99 -10.16
C SER A 423 -3.81 15.78 -10.48
N GLU A 424 -3.99 16.14 -11.75
CA GLU A 424 -5.12 16.96 -12.19
C GLU A 424 -6.48 16.32 -11.91
N GLU A 425 -6.55 15.00 -11.83
CA GLU A 425 -7.72 14.22 -11.45
C GLU A 425 -8.27 14.64 -10.07
N MET A 426 -7.41 15.13 -9.17
CA MET A 426 -7.84 15.68 -7.88
C MET A 426 -8.66 16.98 -8.02
N LEU A 427 -8.53 17.70 -9.14
CA LEU A 427 -9.39 18.85 -9.44
C LEU A 427 -10.78 18.43 -9.90
N ALA A 428 -10.89 17.29 -10.58
CA ALA A 428 -12.18 16.76 -11.04
C ALA A 428 -13.10 16.34 -9.88
N VAL A 429 -12.52 15.93 -8.76
CA VAL A 429 -13.29 15.57 -7.55
C VAL A 429 -13.48 16.72 -6.56
N ARG A 430 -12.93 17.90 -6.86
CA ARG A 430 -13.19 19.10 -6.04
C ARG A 430 -14.65 19.52 -6.19
N GLY A 431 -15.38 19.49 -5.09
CA GLY A 431 -16.79 19.87 -5.00
C GLY A 431 -17.02 21.36 -4.75
N GLN A 432 -18.16 21.68 -4.17
CA GLN A 432 -18.55 23.05 -3.84
C GLN A 432 -17.76 23.61 -2.64
N LYS A 433 -17.77 24.94 -2.53
CA LYS A 433 -17.19 25.61 -1.35
C LYS A 433 -18.07 25.40 -0.13
N ILE A 434 -17.42 25.10 1.00
CA ILE A 434 -18.07 24.92 2.29
C ILE A 434 -17.49 25.89 3.33
N LYS A 435 -18.22 26.08 4.44
CA LYS A 435 -17.86 27.10 5.45
C LYS A 435 -16.87 26.62 6.48
N LYS A 436 -16.76 25.30 6.71
CA LYS A 436 -15.89 24.68 7.71
C LYS A 436 -15.38 23.33 7.21
N PRO A 437 -14.25 22.86 7.70
CA PRO A 437 -13.73 21.54 7.33
C PRO A 437 -14.71 20.42 7.71
N THR A 438 -14.60 19.32 6.98
CA THR A 438 -15.29 18.06 7.21
C THR A 438 -14.27 16.93 7.32
N GLU A 439 -14.70 15.69 7.51
CA GLU A 439 -13.80 14.51 7.53
C GLU A 439 -13.06 14.31 6.20
N THR A 440 -13.59 14.88 5.10
CA THR A 440 -13.00 14.82 3.76
C THR A 440 -13.17 16.15 3.06
N CYS A 441 -12.08 16.88 2.89
CA CYS A 441 -12.13 18.17 2.20
C CYS A 441 -10.77 18.55 1.63
N GLU A 442 -10.77 19.47 0.67
CA GLU A 442 -9.59 20.20 0.26
C GLU A 442 -9.62 21.62 0.85
N ILE A 443 -8.50 22.04 1.46
CA ILE A 443 -8.34 23.39 1.96
C ILE A 443 -7.26 24.09 1.17
N VAL A 444 -7.62 25.16 0.50
CA VAL A 444 -6.69 26.04 -0.22
C VAL A 444 -6.45 27.29 0.61
N ILE A 445 -5.19 27.58 0.91
CA ILE A 445 -4.78 28.69 1.77
C ILE A 445 -3.86 29.63 1.00
N ASP A 446 -4.34 30.81 0.66
CA ASP A 446 -3.50 31.90 0.14
C ASP A 446 -2.75 32.52 1.29
N VAL A 447 -1.41 32.52 1.22
CA VAL A 447 -0.54 33.02 2.29
C VAL A 447 0.11 34.35 1.92
N LYS A 448 0.33 35.20 2.93
CA LYS A 448 0.98 36.50 2.79
C LYS A 448 2.17 36.59 3.78
N GLY A 449 3.29 35.96 3.40
CA GLY A 449 4.41 35.78 4.31
C GLY A 449 4.20 34.58 5.22
N SER A 450 4.73 34.60 6.43
CA SER A 450 4.58 33.49 7.39
C SER A 450 3.11 33.26 7.78
N ALA A 451 2.74 32.01 7.98
CA ALA A 451 1.38 31.61 8.33
C ALA A 451 1.35 30.50 9.37
N THR A 452 0.32 30.53 10.22
CA THR A 452 -0.02 29.45 11.16
C THR A 452 -1.42 28.94 10.84
N ILE A 453 -1.58 27.64 10.72
CA ILE A 453 -2.84 26.95 10.46
C ILE A 453 -3.08 25.96 11.59
N GLU A 454 -4.23 26.08 12.25
CA GLU A 454 -4.72 25.12 13.25
C GLU A 454 -5.94 24.41 12.69
N LEU A 455 -5.89 23.08 12.58
CA LEU A 455 -7.04 22.22 12.39
C LEU A 455 -7.36 21.56 13.73
N SER A 456 -8.60 21.71 14.23
CA SER A 456 -8.98 21.18 15.53
C SER A 456 -10.44 20.74 15.59
N ASN A 457 -10.82 20.09 16.68
CA ASN A 457 -12.19 19.67 16.98
C ASN A 457 -12.60 20.00 18.42
N ALA A 458 -13.85 19.73 18.77
CA ALA A 458 -14.39 20.02 20.09
C ALA A 458 -13.77 19.20 21.24
N LYS A 459 -13.08 18.09 20.91
CA LYS A 459 -12.34 17.27 21.90
C LYS A 459 -10.97 17.83 22.26
N GLY A 460 -10.56 18.93 21.64
CA GLY A 460 -9.23 19.52 21.86
C GLY A 460 -8.12 18.82 21.08
N GLU A 461 -8.47 17.93 20.16
CA GLU A 461 -7.51 17.33 19.22
C GLU A 461 -7.16 18.34 18.14
N GLN A 462 -5.88 18.41 17.79
CA GLN A 462 -5.41 19.42 16.84
C GLN A 462 -4.19 18.98 16.05
N VAL A 463 -4.09 19.52 14.83
CA VAL A 463 -2.89 19.52 14.01
C VAL A 463 -2.47 20.97 13.78
N MET A 464 -1.23 21.29 14.14
CA MET A 464 -0.66 22.62 13.95
C MET A 464 0.29 22.62 12.76
N MET A 465 0.10 23.55 11.83
CA MET A 465 0.99 23.74 10.69
C MET A 465 1.53 25.16 10.69
N ASN A 466 2.84 25.30 10.45
CA ASN A 466 3.52 26.59 10.44
C ASN A 466 4.37 26.73 9.16
N TYR A 467 4.11 27.77 8.43
CA TYR A 467 4.98 28.25 7.37
C TYR A 467 5.79 29.43 7.88
N ASP A 468 7.11 29.30 7.92
CA ASP A 468 8.06 30.37 8.25
C ASP A 468 8.72 30.86 6.98
N ALA A 469 8.30 32.03 6.48
CA ALA A 469 8.80 32.59 5.23
C ALA A 469 10.27 33.05 5.30
N GLN A 470 10.78 33.38 6.50
CA GLN A 470 12.19 33.80 6.68
C GLN A 470 13.12 32.58 6.67
N LYS A 471 12.73 31.51 7.35
CA LYS A 471 13.48 30.25 7.37
C LYS A 471 13.25 29.40 6.13
N GLN A 472 12.25 29.74 5.33
CA GLN A 472 11.78 28.92 4.19
C GLN A 472 11.48 27.47 4.61
N THR A 473 10.69 27.31 5.67
CA THR A 473 10.29 25.99 6.19
C THR A 473 8.78 25.93 6.38
N PHE A 474 8.25 24.73 6.14
CA PHE A 474 6.88 24.34 6.50
C PHE A 474 6.94 23.19 7.50
N SER A 475 6.15 23.23 8.57
CA SER A 475 6.09 22.16 9.55
C SER A 475 4.66 21.76 9.86
N MET A 476 4.48 20.49 10.24
CA MET A 476 3.22 19.92 10.71
C MET A 476 3.45 19.18 12.01
N ASP A 477 2.73 19.56 13.05
CA ASP A 477 2.74 18.95 14.38
C ASP A 477 1.46 18.12 14.56
N ARG A 478 1.61 16.79 14.63
CA ARG A 478 0.53 15.85 14.90
C ARG A 478 0.53 15.25 16.30
N THR A 479 1.33 15.78 17.21
CA THR A 479 1.49 15.23 18.58
C THR A 479 0.19 15.20 19.37
N LYS A 480 -0.80 16.00 18.97
CA LYS A 480 -2.14 16.08 19.59
C LYS A 480 -3.27 15.81 18.59
N SER A 481 -2.99 15.04 17.54
CA SER A 481 -3.91 14.87 16.40
C SER A 481 -5.10 13.93 16.65
N GLY A 482 -5.18 13.27 17.79
CA GLY A 482 -6.21 12.30 18.15
C GLY A 482 -5.63 11.10 18.87
N ASP A 483 -5.96 9.87 18.44
CA ASP A 483 -5.31 8.67 18.96
C ASP A 483 -3.86 8.61 18.46
N VAL A 484 -2.94 8.85 19.37
CA VAL A 484 -1.49 8.80 19.15
C VAL A 484 -0.80 7.78 20.06
N SER A 485 -1.59 7.01 20.83
CA SER A 485 -1.10 6.15 21.91
C SER A 485 -0.68 4.75 21.44
N PHE A 486 -1.04 4.36 20.23
CA PHE A 486 -0.76 3.02 19.70
C PHE A 486 0.74 2.78 19.42
N SER A 487 1.55 3.83 19.30
CA SER A 487 3.01 3.73 19.14
C SER A 487 3.72 5.00 19.60
N GLU A 488 4.79 4.87 20.35
CA GLU A 488 5.65 6.00 20.77
C GLU A 488 6.31 6.72 19.59
N ALA A 489 6.51 6.03 18.46
CA ALA A 489 7.08 6.59 17.24
C ALA A 489 6.08 7.42 16.41
N PHE A 490 4.77 7.37 16.75
CA PHE A 490 3.74 8.03 15.93
C PHE A 490 3.65 9.54 16.17
N PRO A 491 3.54 10.07 17.41
CA PRO A 491 3.48 11.51 17.63
C PRO A 491 4.80 12.17 17.21
N CYS A 492 4.72 13.15 16.29
CA CYS A 492 5.92 13.83 15.80
C CYS A 492 5.60 15.21 15.22
N VAL A 493 6.65 16.00 15.03
CA VAL A 493 6.66 17.21 14.21
C VAL A 493 7.53 16.94 12.99
N THR A 494 6.98 17.11 11.80
CA THR A 494 7.70 17.01 10.54
C THR A 494 7.97 18.38 9.97
N THR A 495 9.10 18.57 9.30
CA THR A 495 9.52 19.87 8.74
C THR A 495 10.11 19.71 7.35
N ALA A 496 9.65 20.52 6.41
CA ALA A 496 10.07 20.55 5.03
C ALA A 496 10.74 21.87 4.68
N PRO A 497 11.78 21.90 3.84
CA PRO A 497 12.21 23.11 3.14
C PRO A 497 11.15 23.51 2.11
N THR A 498 10.98 24.81 1.86
CA THR A 498 10.01 25.30 0.87
C THR A 498 10.67 25.77 -0.43
N TYR A 499 11.99 25.79 -0.48
CA TYR A 499 12.76 26.19 -1.67
C TYR A 499 12.28 27.51 -2.27
N GLY A 500 12.04 28.50 -1.42
CA GLY A 500 11.53 29.83 -1.75
C GLY A 500 10.21 30.12 -1.04
N SER A 501 9.57 31.21 -1.47
CA SER A 501 8.33 31.68 -0.86
C SER A 501 7.14 30.86 -1.34
N ILE A 502 6.32 30.41 -0.41
CA ILE A 502 4.99 29.82 -0.71
C ILE A 502 3.98 30.95 -0.91
N ARG A 503 3.17 30.85 -1.96
CA ARG A 503 2.04 31.75 -2.23
C ARG A 503 0.71 31.11 -1.83
N GLN A 504 0.61 29.81 -1.99
CA GLN A 504 -0.60 29.05 -1.71
C GLN A 504 -0.23 27.65 -1.21
N LEU A 505 -0.94 27.20 -0.18
CA LEU A 505 -0.92 25.83 0.31
C LEU A 505 -2.22 25.13 -0.10
N ARG A 506 -2.12 23.83 -0.39
CA ARG A 506 -3.26 22.93 -0.61
C ARG A 506 -3.15 21.78 0.38
N LEU A 507 -4.19 21.59 1.17
CA LEU A 507 -4.29 20.50 2.14
C LEU A 507 -5.38 19.55 1.68
N PHE A 508 -5.05 18.28 1.50
CA PHE A 508 -6.00 17.21 1.24
C PHE A 508 -6.23 16.45 2.54
N ILE A 509 -7.45 16.49 3.05
CA ILE A 509 -7.83 15.87 4.31
C ILE A 509 -8.74 14.68 4.01
N ASP A 510 -8.37 13.52 4.52
CA ASP A 510 -9.20 12.34 4.58
C ASP A 510 -9.32 11.87 6.02
N ARG A 511 -10.12 10.88 6.31
CA ARG A 511 -10.47 10.41 7.65
C ARG A 511 -9.27 10.08 8.53
N CYS A 512 -8.16 9.71 7.92
CA CYS A 512 -6.94 9.34 8.66
C CYS A 512 -5.65 9.95 8.11
N SER A 513 -5.73 11.00 7.26
CA SER A 513 -4.53 11.59 6.66
C SER A 513 -4.68 13.08 6.35
N ILE A 514 -3.53 13.75 6.29
CA ILE A 514 -3.36 15.11 5.78
C ILE A 514 -2.18 15.10 4.84
N GLU A 515 -2.40 15.47 3.58
CA GLU A 515 -1.37 15.69 2.59
C GLU A 515 -1.30 17.17 2.24
N ALA A 516 -0.15 17.81 2.47
CA ALA A 516 0.08 19.23 2.26
C ALA A 516 1.02 19.47 1.07
N PHE A 517 0.65 20.41 0.20
CA PHE A 517 1.42 20.80 -0.98
C PHE A 517 1.50 22.31 -1.08
N ASP A 518 2.62 22.84 -1.58
CA ASP A 518 2.60 24.19 -2.12
C ASP A 518 2.15 24.21 -3.58
N SER A 519 1.73 25.37 -4.08
CA SER A 519 1.21 25.54 -5.45
C SER A 519 2.22 25.22 -6.55
N ASP A 520 3.53 25.35 -6.25
CA ASP A 520 4.60 25.14 -7.23
C ASP A 520 5.09 23.67 -7.23
N GLY A 521 4.67 22.87 -6.25
CA GLY A 521 5.08 21.48 -6.08
C GLY A 521 6.50 21.32 -5.53
N LYS A 522 7.03 22.33 -4.86
CA LYS A 522 8.39 22.31 -4.28
C LYS A 522 8.39 21.74 -2.87
N MET A 523 7.27 21.86 -2.15
CA MET A 523 7.08 21.33 -0.82
C MET A 523 5.91 20.36 -0.80
N VAL A 524 6.13 19.18 -0.24
CA VAL A 524 5.10 18.17 0.01
C VAL A 524 5.34 17.49 1.34
N MET A 525 4.24 17.19 2.05
CA MET A 525 4.28 16.58 3.36
C MET A 525 3.04 15.74 3.62
N THR A 526 3.23 14.46 3.87
CA THR A 526 2.18 13.46 4.12
C THR A 526 2.27 12.92 5.54
N ASN A 527 1.20 13.08 6.30
CA ASN A 527 1.11 12.54 7.66
C ASN A 527 -0.23 11.87 7.92
N LEU A 528 -0.21 10.68 8.51
CA LEU A 528 -1.39 10.05 9.10
C LEU A 528 -1.83 10.81 10.35
N VAL A 529 -3.14 10.80 10.60
CA VAL A 529 -3.81 11.34 11.79
C VAL A 529 -4.99 10.43 12.14
N PHE A 530 -5.31 10.29 13.43
CA PHE A 530 -6.41 9.43 13.86
C PHE A 530 -7.32 10.18 14.85
N PRO A 531 -8.06 11.22 14.39
CA PRO A 531 -8.90 12.02 15.28
C PRO A 531 -10.11 11.23 15.78
N ASN A 532 -10.48 11.42 17.05
CA ASN A 532 -11.68 10.82 17.61
C ASN A 532 -12.97 11.43 17.04
N GLU A 533 -12.90 12.69 16.61
CA GLU A 533 -13.94 13.39 15.83
C GLU A 533 -13.29 14.15 14.66
N PRO A 534 -13.98 14.33 13.53
CA PRO A 534 -13.43 15.12 12.42
C PRO A 534 -12.99 16.51 12.85
N TYR A 535 -11.88 17.00 12.29
CA TYR A 535 -11.48 18.40 12.47
C TYR A 535 -12.50 19.30 11.76
N ASN A 536 -13.31 20.00 12.51
CA ASN A 536 -14.36 20.90 12.00
C ASN A 536 -14.13 22.38 12.32
N ILE A 537 -12.98 22.69 12.90
CA ILE A 537 -12.53 24.04 13.23
C ILE A 537 -11.21 24.30 12.51
N ILE A 538 -11.12 25.44 11.82
CA ILE A 538 -9.89 25.92 11.22
C ILE A 538 -9.62 27.35 11.68
N LYS A 539 -8.39 27.64 12.08
CA LYS A 539 -7.90 28.98 12.34
C LYS A 539 -6.66 29.23 11.48
N VAL A 540 -6.65 30.33 10.74
CA VAL A 540 -5.53 30.73 9.89
C VAL A 540 -5.09 32.13 10.27
N LYS A 541 -3.79 32.26 10.60
CA LYS A 541 -3.13 33.54 10.79
C LYS A 541 -2.08 33.71 9.68
N GLY A 542 -2.01 34.86 9.05
CA GLY A 542 -1.09 35.13 7.94
C GLY A 542 -1.58 34.64 6.57
N GLY A 543 -2.83 34.26 6.43
CA GLY A 543 -3.42 33.78 5.18
C GLY A 543 -4.94 33.78 5.19
N LYS A 544 -5.53 33.28 4.08
CA LYS A 544 -6.98 33.12 3.91
C LYS A 544 -7.28 31.73 3.39
N ALA A 545 -8.10 30.96 4.12
CA ALA A 545 -8.53 29.64 3.70
C ALA A 545 -9.80 29.69 2.84
N THR A 546 -9.86 28.83 1.84
CA THR A 546 -11.06 28.44 1.10
C THR A 546 -11.16 26.91 1.18
N ILE A 547 -12.32 26.40 1.55
CA ILE A 547 -12.55 24.99 1.79
C ILE A 547 -13.50 24.46 0.72
N PHE A 548 -13.18 23.28 0.20
CA PHE A 548 -13.97 22.59 -0.81
C PHE A 548 -14.33 21.18 -0.32
N GLU A 549 -15.54 20.73 -0.63
CA GLU A 549 -15.88 19.33 -0.53
C GLU A 549 -15.02 18.50 -1.50
N ILE A 550 -14.82 17.22 -1.18
CA ILE A 550 -14.31 16.24 -2.15
C ILE A 550 -15.49 15.33 -2.50
N ASN A 551 -15.88 15.33 -3.79
CA ASN A 551 -16.87 14.42 -4.33
C ASN A 551 -16.27 13.00 -4.39
N LYS A 552 -17.08 12.00 -4.01
CA LYS A 552 -16.67 10.59 -3.95
C LYS A 552 -17.36 9.79 -5.03
#